data_36f70637a1c8e19bc5c6a6119bec6cec
#
_entry.id   36f70637a1c8e19bc5c6a6119bec6cec
#
_cell.length_a   1.000
_cell.length_b   1.000
_cell.length_c   1.000
_cell.angle_alpha   90.00
_cell.angle_beta   90.00
_cell.angle_gamma   90.00
#
_symmetry.space_group_name_H-M   'P 1'
#
loop_
_entity.id
_entity.type
_entity.pdbx_description
1 polymer ?
#
loop_
_entity_poly.entity_id
_entity_poly.type
_entity_poly.pdbx_seq_one_letter_code
_entity_poly.pdbx_strand_id
1 'polypeptide(L)'
;EYGTDQFEMWFDGANGGSGYYGGEGGTRSIDRATYYDVPNLRDTVHKVCPDCVRWGVGGEARWIGNEAGWAGQTNWSTENRDYSPEGNGMYGTEDGWFWLPGESDAKATNRGWFYHDGESPHTPERLFQMYLETVGRNATLILNIPPNKAGVLPPASVTALTETGKLISQRLGTDLAPQATISTNKVRTAGAKRDYKADNMTDNDKETYWATNDGEVSDTITLTWDKKQTVRYVELMEYIAKGQRVRKFHIETSTDGTAWTRRATNVETTTVGYKRIVPLNGSTSSSYGEGYNVKALRVVIEDSKACPLISRVAVY
;
A
#
# COMPACT_ATOMS: atom_id res chain seq x y z
N GLU A 1 24.84 10.03 16.69
CA GLU A 1 25.22 10.73 15.46
C GLU A 1 24.04 10.94 14.51
N TYR A 2 23.06 10.01 14.46
CA TYR A 2 21.94 10.05 13.50
C TYR A 2 20.58 10.31 14.15
N GLY A 3 20.53 10.57 15.47
CA GLY A 3 19.35 10.46 16.30
C GLY A 3 18.08 11.17 15.83
N THR A 4 18.20 12.37 15.24
CA THR A 4 17.03 13.17 14.80
C THR A 4 16.68 12.97 13.31
N ASP A 5 17.54 12.30 12.55
CA ASP A 5 17.41 12.19 11.09
C ASP A 5 16.94 10.80 10.62
N GLN A 6 16.64 9.92 11.58
CA GLN A 6 16.13 8.59 11.27
C GLN A 6 14.62 8.65 11.02
N PHE A 7 14.18 8.12 9.87
CA PHE A 7 12.76 8.02 9.58
C PHE A 7 12.13 6.74 10.16
N GLU A 8 12.93 5.68 10.41
CA GLU A 8 12.46 4.42 10.93
C GLU A 8 13.51 3.71 11.79
N MET A 9 13.02 3.01 12.84
CA MET A 9 13.80 2.12 13.69
C MET A 9 13.22 0.71 13.62
N TRP A 10 14.01 -0.22 13.13
CA TRP A 10 13.61 -1.62 12.91
C TRP A 10 14.05 -2.52 14.05
N PHE A 11 13.09 -3.25 14.64
CA PHE A 11 13.31 -4.22 15.72
C PHE A 11 13.09 -5.63 15.20
N ASP A 12 14.06 -6.14 14.45
CA ASP A 12 14.04 -7.48 13.88
C ASP A 12 14.26 -8.55 14.98
N GLY A 13 13.66 -9.73 14.76
CA GLY A 13 13.85 -10.90 15.61
C GLY A 13 13.25 -10.80 17.01
N ALA A 14 12.51 -9.76 17.34
CA ALA A 14 11.91 -9.53 18.65
C ALA A 14 10.70 -10.46 18.90
N ASN A 15 10.90 -11.77 18.78
CA ASN A 15 9.89 -12.81 18.98
C ASN A 15 9.73 -13.16 20.47
N GLY A 16 8.62 -13.79 20.81
CA GLY A 16 8.38 -14.41 22.12
C GLY A 16 8.49 -15.94 22.07
N GLY A 17 8.17 -16.58 23.17
CA GLY A 17 8.18 -18.04 23.29
C GLY A 17 9.59 -18.63 23.48
N SER A 18 9.81 -19.82 22.98
CA SER A 18 11.06 -20.57 23.16
C SER A 18 12.08 -20.26 22.06
N GLY A 19 13.31 -19.99 22.43
CA GLY A 19 14.39 -19.68 21.48
C GLY A 19 15.75 -19.49 22.18
N TYR A 20 16.77 -19.20 21.36
CA TYR A 20 18.11 -18.86 21.84
C TYR A 20 18.20 -17.34 22.10
N TYR A 21 17.98 -16.92 23.30
CA TYR A 21 17.99 -15.51 23.70
C TYR A 21 19.33 -15.13 24.36
N GLY A 22 20.45 -15.28 23.65
CA GLY A 22 21.79 -14.98 24.15
C GLY A 22 22.25 -15.92 25.29
N GLY A 23 21.59 -17.05 25.45
CA GLY A 23 21.96 -18.07 26.42
C GLY A 23 23.12 -18.93 25.94
N GLU A 24 24.08 -19.21 26.80
CA GLU A 24 25.15 -20.14 26.51
C GLU A 24 24.58 -21.58 26.45
N GLY A 25 24.54 -22.14 25.23
CA GLY A 25 24.24 -23.56 25.02
C GLY A 25 22.82 -24.04 25.27
N GLY A 26 21.78 -23.17 25.26
CA GLY A 26 20.43 -23.64 25.56
C GLY A 26 19.29 -22.80 24.98
N THR A 27 18.12 -23.41 24.91
CA THR A 27 16.86 -22.77 24.59
C THR A 27 16.20 -22.33 25.88
N ARG A 28 15.70 -21.10 25.93
CA ARG A 28 14.85 -20.60 27.03
C ARG A 28 13.57 -19.98 26.48
N SER A 29 12.54 -19.92 27.29
CA SER A 29 11.29 -19.26 26.94
C SER A 29 11.24 -17.86 27.55
N ILE A 30 10.79 -16.90 26.78
CA ILE A 30 10.57 -15.52 27.20
C ILE A 30 9.14 -15.08 26.94
N ASP A 31 8.66 -14.16 27.76
CA ASP A 31 7.47 -13.38 27.47
C ASP A 31 7.87 -12.11 26.72
N ARG A 32 7.42 -11.98 25.48
CA ARG A 32 7.67 -10.83 24.60
C ARG A 32 7.29 -9.50 25.27
N ALA A 33 6.16 -9.46 25.97
CA ALA A 33 5.62 -8.22 26.54
C ALA A 33 6.54 -7.61 27.61
N THR A 34 7.28 -8.45 28.32
CA THR A 34 8.13 -8.01 29.43
C THR A 34 9.63 -8.07 29.13
N TYR A 35 10.07 -8.99 28.27
CA TYR A 35 11.50 -9.20 28.02
C TYR A 35 12.17 -8.00 27.34
N TYR A 36 11.50 -7.38 26.37
CA TYR A 36 12.05 -6.27 25.59
C TYR A 36 11.76 -4.89 26.19
N ASP A 37 11.01 -4.81 27.29
CA ASP A 37 10.60 -3.55 27.92
C ASP A 37 10.06 -2.54 26.87
N VAL A 38 9.09 -2.99 26.09
CA VAL A 38 8.51 -2.25 24.96
C VAL A 38 8.09 -0.82 25.32
N PRO A 39 7.46 -0.54 26.48
CA PRO A 39 7.11 0.84 26.84
C PRO A 39 8.34 1.77 26.90
N ASN A 40 9.40 1.35 27.61
CA ASN A 40 10.63 2.13 27.75
C ASN A 40 11.37 2.30 26.40
N LEU A 41 11.40 1.24 25.59
CA LEU A 41 11.96 1.29 24.24
C LEU A 41 11.22 2.31 23.35
N ARG A 42 9.88 2.28 23.41
CA ARG A 42 8.99 3.21 22.72
C ARG A 42 9.28 4.67 23.11
N ASP A 43 9.32 4.94 24.40
CA ASP A 43 9.59 6.26 24.95
C ASP A 43 11.00 6.74 24.61
N THR A 44 11.98 5.85 24.63
CA THR A 44 13.38 6.18 24.31
C THR A 44 13.53 6.59 22.83
N VAL A 45 12.94 5.84 21.91
CA VAL A 45 13.00 6.18 20.47
C VAL A 45 12.37 7.54 20.21
N HIS A 46 11.14 7.77 20.69
CA HIS A 46 10.45 9.05 20.46
C HIS A 46 11.07 10.23 21.19
N LYS A 47 11.75 10.02 22.31
CA LYS A 47 12.49 11.08 23.00
C LYS A 47 13.68 11.56 22.17
N VAL A 48 14.35 10.67 21.44
CA VAL A 48 15.52 10.97 20.63
C VAL A 48 15.13 11.43 19.21
N CYS A 49 14.14 10.75 18.61
CA CYS A 49 13.65 11.01 17.28
C CYS A 49 12.10 10.94 17.28
N PRO A 50 11.41 12.08 17.51
CA PRO A 50 9.96 12.10 17.68
C PRO A 50 9.16 11.60 16.48
N ASP A 51 9.67 11.82 15.28
CA ASP A 51 9.01 11.46 14.01
C ASP A 51 9.46 10.10 13.46
N CYS A 52 10.33 9.38 14.19
CA CYS A 52 10.84 8.07 13.78
C CYS A 52 9.75 7.00 13.92
N VAL A 53 9.39 6.36 12.82
CA VAL A 53 8.48 5.20 12.82
C VAL A 53 9.19 4.00 13.43
N ARG A 54 8.49 3.22 14.25
CA ARG A 54 9.03 1.98 14.84
C ARG A 54 8.37 0.78 14.18
N TRP A 55 9.21 -0.08 13.66
CA TRP A 55 8.76 -1.34 13.07
C TRP A 55 8.92 -2.50 14.06
N GLY A 56 7.99 -3.44 14.01
CA GLY A 56 8.07 -4.70 14.76
C GLY A 56 7.40 -4.63 16.14
N VAL A 57 8.06 -5.15 17.18
CA VAL A 57 7.49 -5.26 18.54
C VAL A 57 7.21 -3.89 19.12
N GLY A 58 5.95 -3.67 19.51
CA GLY A 58 5.49 -2.37 20.02
C GLY A 58 5.62 -1.25 19.01
N GLY A 59 5.68 -1.60 17.72
CA GLY A 59 5.90 -0.70 16.62
C GLY A 59 4.66 0.03 16.14
N GLU A 60 4.88 0.89 15.17
CA GLU A 60 3.88 1.69 14.45
C GLU A 60 3.67 1.18 13.04
N ALA A 61 4.47 0.20 12.61
CA ALA A 61 4.29 -0.59 11.41
C ALA A 61 4.43 -2.07 11.74
N ARG A 62 3.62 -2.91 11.11
CA ARG A 62 3.64 -4.37 11.29
C ARG A 62 4.35 -5.06 10.13
N TRP A 63 5.00 -6.16 10.43
CA TRP A 63 5.48 -7.06 9.40
C TRP A 63 4.31 -7.66 8.60
N ILE A 64 4.41 -7.61 7.27
CA ILE A 64 3.36 -8.16 6.39
C ILE A 64 3.24 -9.69 6.49
N GLY A 65 4.22 -10.39 7.04
CA GLY A 65 4.17 -11.83 7.30
C GLY A 65 4.84 -12.71 6.24
N ASN A 66 5.48 -12.13 5.24
CA ASN A 66 6.29 -12.85 4.26
C ASN A 66 7.41 -11.95 3.71
N GLU A 67 8.47 -12.58 3.17
CA GLU A 67 9.63 -11.94 2.55
C GLU A 67 9.59 -12.03 1.01
N ALA A 68 8.43 -12.27 0.43
CA ALA A 68 8.28 -12.53 -0.99
C ALA A 68 7.80 -11.31 -1.80
N GLY A 69 7.56 -10.18 -1.12
CA GLY A 69 7.19 -8.91 -1.74
C GLY A 69 5.72 -8.87 -2.18
N TRP A 70 4.79 -9.28 -1.31
CA TRP A 70 3.36 -9.13 -1.57
C TRP A 70 2.56 -8.99 -0.27
N ALA A 71 1.57 -8.14 -0.29
CA ALA A 71 0.55 -7.96 0.74
C ALA A 71 -0.77 -8.61 0.30
N GLY A 72 -1.64 -8.90 1.25
CA GLY A 72 -3.00 -9.35 0.98
C GLY A 72 -3.76 -8.37 0.08
N GLN A 73 -4.65 -8.88 -0.76
CA GLN A 73 -5.53 -8.03 -1.55
C GLN A 73 -6.52 -7.27 -0.66
N THR A 74 -6.96 -7.88 0.42
CA THR A 74 -7.59 -7.21 1.57
C THR A 74 -6.50 -6.86 2.56
N ASN A 75 -6.29 -5.57 2.84
CA ASN A 75 -5.24 -5.11 3.75
C ASN A 75 -5.72 -3.90 4.55
N TRP A 76 -6.11 -4.16 5.81
CA TRP A 76 -6.47 -3.14 6.78
C TRP A 76 -5.23 -2.62 7.51
N SER A 77 -5.19 -1.31 7.76
CA SER A 77 -4.11 -0.67 8.54
C SER A 77 -4.39 -0.68 10.04
N THR A 78 -5.29 -1.51 10.50
CA THR A 78 -5.70 -1.62 11.91
C THR A 78 -5.51 -3.04 12.43
N GLU A 79 -5.29 -3.16 13.75
CA GLU A 79 -5.13 -4.41 14.47
C GLU A 79 -5.80 -4.34 15.86
N ASN A 80 -6.05 -5.53 16.46
CA ASN A 80 -6.56 -5.65 17.82
C ASN A 80 -5.44 -5.69 18.87
N ARG A 81 -4.26 -5.23 18.52
CA ARG A 81 -3.06 -5.20 19.36
C ARG A 81 -2.13 -4.09 18.89
N ASP A 82 -1.21 -3.70 19.76
CA ASP A 82 -0.22 -2.65 19.51
C ASP A 82 1.18 -3.19 19.14
N TYR A 83 1.24 -4.41 18.62
CA TYR A 83 2.48 -5.04 18.14
C TYR A 83 2.19 -5.92 16.91
N SER A 84 3.23 -6.23 16.14
CA SER A 84 3.11 -7.04 14.93
C SER A 84 2.44 -8.39 15.20
N PRO A 85 1.35 -8.73 14.48
CA PRO A 85 0.62 -9.97 14.70
C PRO A 85 1.38 -11.17 14.13
N GLU A 86 1.23 -12.32 14.76
CA GLU A 86 1.64 -13.59 14.20
C GLU A 86 0.54 -14.12 13.25
N GLY A 87 0.90 -14.36 11.99
CA GLY A 87 0.02 -15.03 11.03
C GLY A 87 -1.04 -14.19 10.34
N ASN A 88 -1.26 -12.93 10.71
CA ASN A 88 -2.27 -12.05 10.08
C ASN A 88 -1.69 -10.74 9.52
N GLY A 89 -0.40 -10.62 9.43
CA GLY A 89 0.27 -9.40 8.98
C GLY A 89 -0.16 -8.92 7.60
N MET A 90 -0.50 -9.84 6.69
CA MET A 90 -0.90 -9.54 5.31
C MET A 90 -2.26 -8.85 5.19
N TYR A 91 -3.15 -9.04 6.17
CA TYR A 91 -4.55 -8.65 6.03
C TYR A 91 -4.96 -7.51 6.97
N GLY A 92 -4.34 -7.42 8.14
CA GLY A 92 -4.80 -6.57 9.23
C GLY A 92 -6.19 -6.98 9.75
N THR A 93 -6.75 -6.19 10.65
CA THR A 93 -8.06 -6.44 11.27
C THR A 93 -9.02 -5.29 10.94
N GLU A 94 -10.15 -5.57 10.30
CA GLU A 94 -11.10 -4.57 9.80
C GLU A 94 -11.58 -3.62 10.90
N ASP A 95 -11.96 -4.15 12.05
CA ASP A 95 -12.47 -3.39 13.20
C ASP A 95 -11.43 -3.25 14.32
N GLY A 96 -10.14 -3.36 13.96
CA GLY A 96 -9.03 -3.17 14.90
C GLY A 96 -9.04 -1.75 15.49
N TRP A 97 -8.68 -1.66 16.77
CA TRP A 97 -8.65 -0.41 17.53
C TRP A 97 -7.29 0.31 17.48
N PHE A 98 -6.24 -0.36 17.04
CA PHE A 98 -4.88 0.18 16.97
C PHE A 98 -4.46 0.37 15.51
N TRP A 99 -3.90 1.55 15.17
CA TRP A 99 -3.37 1.85 13.85
C TRP A 99 -1.99 1.22 13.68
N LEU A 100 -1.87 0.25 12.78
CA LEU A 100 -0.67 -0.54 12.55
C LEU A 100 -0.57 -0.95 11.08
N PRO A 101 -0.20 -0.02 10.17
CA PRO A 101 -0.11 -0.29 8.75
C PRO A 101 0.93 -1.38 8.42
N GLY A 102 0.71 -2.10 7.34
CA GLY A 102 1.58 -3.18 6.90
C GLY A 102 2.83 -2.66 6.19
N GLU A 103 3.96 -3.27 6.50
CA GLU A 103 5.22 -3.08 5.81
C GLU A 103 5.78 -4.42 5.35
N SER A 104 6.14 -4.48 4.07
CA SER A 104 6.68 -5.66 3.41
C SER A 104 8.17 -5.49 3.22
N ASP A 105 8.93 -6.39 3.78
CA ASP A 105 10.33 -6.57 3.47
C ASP A 105 10.50 -7.63 2.38
N ALA A 106 11.34 -7.38 1.40
CA ALA A 106 11.57 -8.29 0.30
C ALA A 106 13.00 -8.19 -0.24
N LYS A 107 13.43 -9.22 -0.92
CA LYS A 107 14.76 -9.30 -1.51
C LYS A 107 14.72 -8.90 -2.98
N ALA A 108 15.62 -8.02 -3.41
CA ALA A 108 15.82 -7.68 -4.82
C ALA A 108 16.52 -8.79 -5.60
N THR A 109 17.12 -9.76 -4.92
CA THR A 109 17.86 -10.87 -5.51
C THR A 109 17.18 -12.21 -5.25
N ASN A 110 17.59 -13.24 -5.99
CA ASN A 110 16.97 -14.55 -5.94
C ASN A 110 17.57 -15.51 -4.88
N ARG A 111 18.57 -15.07 -4.08
CA ARG A 111 19.24 -15.97 -3.14
C ARG A 111 18.96 -15.68 -1.68
N GLY A 112 19.27 -14.53 -1.18
CA GLY A 112 19.16 -14.28 0.26
C GLY A 112 19.23 -12.82 0.62
N TRP A 113 19.34 -12.55 1.92
CA TRP A 113 19.46 -11.21 2.45
C TRP A 113 20.85 -10.62 2.28
N PHE A 114 21.87 -11.47 2.22
CA PHE A 114 23.25 -11.08 2.05
C PHE A 114 23.76 -11.38 0.65
N TYR A 115 24.87 -10.72 0.28
CA TYR A 115 25.50 -10.91 -1.01
C TYR A 115 26.06 -12.33 -1.18
N HIS A 116 25.84 -12.90 -2.34
CA HIS A 116 26.43 -14.15 -2.80
C HIS A 116 27.06 -13.96 -4.17
N ASP A 117 28.30 -14.48 -4.32
CA ASP A 117 28.97 -14.45 -5.63
C ASP A 117 28.11 -15.19 -6.68
N GLY A 118 27.90 -14.54 -7.82
CA GLY A 118 27.07 -15.07 -8.92
C GLY A 118 25.56 -15.01 -8.69
N GLU A 119 25.07 -14.27 -7.69
CA GLU A 119 23.64 -13.99 -7.56
C GLU A 119 23.12 -13.07 -8.67
N SER A 120 21.86 -13.17 -8.97
CA SER A 120 21.18 -12.30 -9.93
C SER A 120 20.02 -11.56 -9.26
N PRO A 121 19.80 -10.28 -9.62
CA PRO A 121 18.60 -9.58 -9.21
C PRO A 121 17.36 -10.21 -9.87
N HIS A 122 16.19 -9.96 -9.31
CA HIS A 122 14.93 -10.18 -9.99
C HIS A 122 14.83 -9.29 -11.23
N THR A 123 14.02 -9.70 -12.22
CA THR A 123 13.79 -8.89 -13.41
C THR A 123 13.03 -7.61 -13.05
N PRO A 124 13.17 -6.54 -13.84
CA PRO A 124 12.41 -5.29 -13.63
C PRO A 124 10.90 -5.51 -13.55
N GLU A 125 10.34 -6.45 -14.34
CA GLU A 125 8.92 -6.80 -14.31
C GLU A 125 8.53 -7.45 -12.98
N ARG A 126 9.37 -8.32 -12.40
CA ARG A 126 9.11 -8.93 -11.10
C ARG A 126 9.17 -7.87 -9.98
N LEU A 127 10.14 -6.97 -10.02
CA LEU A 127 10.25 -5.87 -9.06
C LEU A 127 9.06 -4.89 -9.18
N PHE A 128 8.62 -4.59 -10.40
CA PHE A 128 7.41 -3.81 -10.63
C PHE A 128 6.15 -4.53 -10.11
N GLN A 129 6.06 -5.85 -10.29
CA GLN A 129 4.99 -6.65 -9.70
C GLN A 129 5.00 -6.56 -8.18
N MET A 130 6.18 -6.68 -7.52
CA MET A 130 6.29 -6.48 -6.07
C MET A 130 5.78 -5.10 -5.65
N TYR A 131 6.12 -4.05 -6.39
CA TYR A 131 5.59 -2.70 -6.13
C TYR A 131 4.06 -2.66 -6.18
N LEU A 132 3.43 -3.25 -7.20
CA LEU A 132 1.96 -3.32 -7.29
C LEU A 132 1.34 -4.17 -6.19
N GLU A 133 2.03 -5.24 -5.77
CA GLU A 133 1.53 -6.19 -4.78
C GLU A 133 1.80 -5.78 -3.33
N THR A 134 2.58 -4.72 -3.10
CA THR A 134 2.85 -4.13 -1.78
C THR A 134 2.31 -2.71 -1.70
N VAL A 135 2.96 -1.75 -2.35
CA VAL A 135 2.55 -0.33 -2.36
C VAL A 135 1.17 -0.16 -2.98
N GLY A 136 0.87 -0.92 -4.04
CA GLY A 136 -0.47 -0.96 -4.65
C GLY A 136 -1.52 -1.73 -3.85
N ARG A 137 -1.17 -2.28 -2.68
CA ARG A 137 -2.07 -2.98 -1.75
C ARG A 137 -1.95 -2.45 -0.32
N ASN A 138 -1.82 -1.13 -0.19
CA ASN A 138 -1.81 -0.42 1.10
C ASN A 138 -0.70 -0.89 2.06
N ALA A 139 0.50 -1.19 1.54
CA ALA A 139 1.67 -1.52 2.35
C ALA A 139 2.90 -0.70 1.92
N THR A 140 3.85 -0.52 2.83
CA THR A 140 5.19 -0.04 2.48
C THR A 140 6.02 -1.20 1.92
N LEU A 141 6.93 -0.93 1.00
CA LEU A 141 7.93 -1.90 0.52
C LEU A 141 9.33 -1.48 0.95
N ILE A 142 9.98 -2.30 1.75
CA ILE A 142 11.42 -2.26 1.98
C ILE A 142 12.07 -3.33 1.10
N LEU A 143 12.85 -2.87 0.12
CA LEU A 143 13.51 -3.76 -0.83
C LEU A 143 15.00 -3.88 -0.50
N ASN A 144 15.40 -5.03 0.02
CA ASN A 144 16.79 -5.32 0.34
C ASN A 144 17.65 -5.52 -0.92
N ILE A 145 18.74 -4.80 -1.00
CA ILE A 145 19.71 -4.86 -2.08
C ILE A 145 21.09 -5.07 -1.47
N PRO A 146 21.62 -6.31 -1.43
CA PRO A 146 22.85 -6.59 -0.74
C PRO A 146 24.05 -5.97 -1.48
N PRO A 147 24.90 -5.19 -0.79
CA PRO A 147 26.18 -4.72 -1.34
C PRO A 147 27.17 -5.88 -1.48
N ASN A 148 28.05 -5.80 -2.45
CA ASN A 148 29.14 -6.77 -2.62
C ASN A 148 30.23 -6.61 -1.53
N LYS A 149 31.28 -7.46 -1.58
CA LYS A 149 32.37 -7.45 -0.61
C LYS A 149 33.18 -6.13 -0.56
N ALA A 150 33.08 -5.27 -1.58
CA ALA A 150 33.66 -3.94 -1.60
C ALA A 150 32.70 -2.85 -1.05
N GLY A 151 31.53 -3.21 -0.55
CA GLY A 151 30.55 -2.28 0.00
C GLY A 151 29.76 -1.49 -1.05
N VAL A 152 29.77 -1.91 -2.32
CA VAL A 152 29.03 -1.24 -3.40
C VAL A 152 27.96 -2.15 -3.99
N LEU A 153 26.89 -1.56 -4.53
CA LEU A 153 25.84 -2.32 -5.20
C LEU A 153 26.38 -2.98 -6.48
N PRO A 154 26.06 -4.28 -6.70
CA PRO A 154 26.42 -4.95 -7.94
C PRO A 154 25.83 -4.24 -9.17
N PRO A 155 26.57 -4.09 -10.29
CA PRO A 155 26.07 -3.40 -11.49
C PRO A 155 24.75 -3.98 -12.02
N ALA A 156 24.55 -5.30 -11.95
CA ALA A 156 23.32 -5.95 -12.36
C ALA A 156 22.11 -5.48 -11.50
N SER A 157 22.30 -5.34 -10.18
CA SER A 157 21.26 -4.83 -9.28
C SER A 157 20.93 -3.36 -9.58
N VAL A 158 21.95 -2.53 -9.84
CA VAL A 158 21.75 -1.13 -10.25
C VAL A 158 20.95 -1.05 -11.54
N THR A 159 21.28 -1.89 -12.54
CA THR A 159 20.53 -1.95 -13.79
C THR A 159 19.10 -2.37 -13.58
N ALA A 160 18.84 -3.45 -12.84
CA ALA A 160 17.49 -3.93 -12.56
C ALA A 160 16.62 -2.88 -11.87
N LEU A 161 17.17 -2.17 -10.87
CA LEU A 161 16.46 -1.09 -10.17
C LEU A 161 16.16 0.10 -11.08
N THR A 162 17.15 0.50 -11.90
CA THR A 162 16.98 1.61 -12.85
C THR A 162 15.88 1.30 -13.86
N GLU A 163 15.88 0.09 -14.43
CA GLU A 163 14.84 -0.33 -15.37
C GLU A 163 13.47 -0.48 -14.68
N THR A 164 13.43 -0.92 -13.43
CA THR A 164 12.19 -0.93 -12.62
C THR A 164 11.64 0.48 -12.44
N GLY A 165 12.48 1.45 -12.10
CA GLY A 165 12.08 2.86 -12.00
C GLY A 165 11.53 3.41 -13.33
N LYS A 166 12.13 3.03 -14.45
CA LYS A 166 11.60 3.37 -15.78
C LYS A 166 10.22 2.74 -16.03
N LEU A 167 10.03 1.46 -15.67
CA LEU A 167 8.71 0.80 -15.80
C LEU A 167 7.64 1.51 -14.95
N ILE A 168 7.96 1.88 -13.70
CA ILE A 168 7.04 2.65 -12.85
C ILE A 168 6.67 3.96 -13.54
N SER A 169 7.67 4.73 -14.01
CA SER A 169 7.45 6.01 -14.68
C SER A 169 6.67 5.87 -15.99
N GLN A 170 6.92 4.84 -16.77
CA GLN A 170 6.21 4.58 -18.04
C GLN A 170 4.76 4.15 -17.83
N ARG A 171 4.49 3.35 -16.79
CA ARG A 171 3.18 2.73 -16.56
C ARG A 171 2.29 3.53 -15.63
N LEU A 172 2.87 4.30 -14.71
CA LEU A 172 2.16 5.06 -13.68
C LEU A 172 2.59 6.55 -13.64
N GLY A 173 3.30 7.03 -14.66
CA GLY A 173 3.84 8.40 -14.67
C GLY A 173 2.88 9.44 -15.25
N THR A 174 1.90 9.03 -16.07
CA THR A 174 0.95 9.96 -16.68
C THR A 174 -0.45 9.67 -16.18
N ASP A 175 -0.94 10.52 -15.29
CA ASP A 175 -2.31 10.46 -14.78
C ASP A 175 -3.28 11.07 -15.78
N LEU A 176 -4.24 10.28 -16.23
CA LEU A 176 -5.30 10.67 -17.17
C LEU A 176 -6.53 11.25 -16.46
N ALA A 177 -6.66 11.09 -15.15
CA ALA A 177 -7.85 11.53 -14.41
C ALA A 177 -8.07 13.05 -14.44
N PRO A 178 -7.04 13.93 -14.34
CA PRO A 178 -7.22 15.37 -14.47
C PRO A 178 -7.74 15.85 -15.83
N GLN A 179 -7.65 15.00 -16.87
CA GLN A 179 -8.17 15.29 -18.21
C GLN A 179 -9.64 14.87 -18.38
N ALA A 180 -10.24 14.22 -17.40
CA ALA A 180 -11.62 13.79 -17.42
C ALA A 180 -12.53 14.80 -16.71
N THR A 181 -13.80 14.83 -17.11
CA THR A 181 -14.86 15.34 -16.26
C THR A 181 -15.13 14.27 -15.19
N ILE A 182 -14.94 14.63 -13.93
CA ILE A 182 -15.22 13.74 -12.79
C ILE A 182 -16.56 14.11 -12.14
N SER A 183 -17.34 13.10 -11.79
CA SER A 183 -18.65 13.27 -11.12
C SER A 183 -18.93 12.13 -10.14
N THR A 184 -19.81 12.41 -9.17
CA THR A 184 -20.31 11.44 -8.19
C THR A 184 -21.81 11.62 -8.06
N ASN A 185 -22.54 10.60 -7.58
CA ASN A 185 -23.97 10.71 -7.38
C ASN A 185 -24.30 11.51 -6.10
N LYS A 186 -23.40 11.50 -5.13
CA LYS A 186 -23.57 12.14 -3.82
C LYS A 186 -22.35 12.97 -3.46
N VAL A 187 -22.60 14.08 -2.77
CA VAL A 187 -21.58 14.96 -2.20
C VAL A 187 -22.01 15.36 -0.80
N ARG A 188 -21.08 15.36 0.15
CA ARG A 188 -21.35 15.79 1.52
C ARG A 188 -21.80 17.24 1.58
N THR A 189 -22.99 17.47 2.11
CA THR A 189 -23.55 18.80 2.36
C THR A 189 -23.91 19.00 3.83
N ALA A 190 -24.33 17.94 4.53
CA ALA A 190 -24.70 18.01 5.94
C ALA A 190 -23.48 18.25 6.82
N GLY A 191 -23.50 19.34 7.60
CA GLY A 191 -22.41 19.71 8.50
C GLY A 191 -21.09 20.00 7.78
N ALA A 192 -21.13 20.37 6.50
CA ALA A 192 -19.96 20.64 5.70
C ALA A 192 -19.19 21.86 6.23
N LYS A 193 -17.90 21.64 6.57
CA LYS A 193 -16.96 22.70 7.00
C LYS A 193 -15.99 23.10 5.91
N ARG A 194 -16.01 22.41 4.78
CA ARG A 194 -15.19 22.61 3.58
C ARG A 194 -15.96 22.09 2.36
N ASP A 195 -15.42 22.28 1.18
CA ASP A 195 -15.90 21.67 -0.04
C ASP A 195 -15.45 20.18 -0.11
N TYR A 196 -16.39 19.28 -0.42
CA TYR A 196 -16.18 17.82 -0.56
C TYR A 196 -16.52 17.33 -1.96
N LYS A 197 -16.37 18.17 -2.96
CA LYS A 197 -16.73 17.88 -4.36
C LYS A 197 -15.86 16.81 -5.00
N ALA A 198 -16.32 16.29 -6.13
CA ALA A 198 -15.64 15.25 -6.89
C ALA A 198 -14.24 15.69 -7.37
N ASP A 199 -14.06 16.97 -7.76
CA ASP A 199 -12.78 17.50 -8.27
C ASP A 199 -11.63 17.38 -7.26
N ASN A 200 -11.92 17.33 -5.96
CA ASN A 200 -10.92 17.14 -4.91
C ASN A 200 -10.16 15.80 -5.06
N MET A 201 -10.69 14.85 -5.81
CA MET A 201 -10.02 13.56 -6.05
C MET A 201 -8.97 13.63 -7.17
N THR A 202 -8.90 14.72 -7.92
CA THR A 202 -8.00 14.89 -9.07
C THR A 202 -7.16 16.17 -9.04
N ASP A 203 -7.22 16.93 -7.94
CA ASP A 203 -6.49 18.21 -7.75
C ASP A 203 -5.03 18.01 -7.30
N ASN A 204 -4.64 16.78 -7.03
CA ASN A 204 -3.31 16.39 -6.54
C ASN A 204 -2.95 16.94 -5.14
N ASP A 205 -3.95 17.36 -4.37
CA ASP A 205 -3.81 17.77 -2.97
C ASP A 205 -4.34 16.64 -2.05
N LYS A 206 -3.46 16.05 -1.24
CA LYS A 206 -3.83 14.95 -0.33
C LYS A 206 -4.66 15.40 0.88
N GLU A 207 -4.73 16.70 1.13
CA GLU A 207 -5.51 17.29 2.24
C GLU A 207 -6.96 17.58 1.83
N THR A 208 -7.26 17.57 0.54
CA THR A 208 -8.61 17.64 0.03
C THR A 208 -9.16 16.23 -0.25
N TYR A 209 -10.46 16.08 -0.23
CA TYR A 209 -11.11 14.80 -0.51
C TYR A 209 -12.58 14.97 -0.83
N TRP A 210 -13.11 14.05 -1.60
CA TRP A 210 -14.55 13.87 -1.76
C TRP A 210 -15.13 13.02 -0.63
N ALA A 211 -16.37 13.30 -0.24
CA ALA A 211 -17.10 12.55 0.76
C ALA A 211 -18.62 12.52 0.49
N THR A 212 -19.29 11.46 0.94
CA THR A 212 -20.76 11.41 1.08
C THR A 212 -21.18 11.92 2.46
N ASN A 213 -22.50 12.07 2.71
CA ASN A 213 -23.01 12.35 4.05
C ASN A 213 -22.82 11.15 5.00
N ASP A 214 -22.90 11.40 6.30
CA ASP A 214 -22.84 10.34 7.31
C ASP A 214 -23.97 9.33 7.09
N GLY A 215 -23.63 8.03 7.19
CA GLY A 215 -24.56 6.92 6.93
C GLY A 215 -24.71 6.52 5.45
N GLU A 216 -24.18 7.29 4.51
CA GLU A 216 -24.12 6.92 3.10
C GLU A 216 -22.79 6.21 2.82
N VAL A 217 -22.82 4.89 2.73
CA VAL A 217 -21.64 4.01 2.66
C VAL A 217 -21.27 3.55 1.25
N SER A 218 -22.02 3.98 0.25
CA SER A 218 -21.84 3.60 -1.15
C SER A 218 -22.07 4.77 -2.10
N ASP A 219 -21.31 4.81 -3.18
CA ASP A 219 -21.51 5.73 -4.31
C ASP A 219 -20.72 5.29 -5.54
N THR A 220 -20.92 5.98 -6.65
CA THR A 220 -20.20 5.78 -7.91
C THR A 220 -19.46 7.04 -8.31
N ILE A 221 -18.13 6.91 -8.48
CA ILE A 221 -17.26 7.93 -9.03
C ILE A 221 -17.10 7.67 -10.53
N THR A 222 -17.45 8.64 -11.38
CA THR A 222 -17.40 8.50 -12.85
C THR A 222 -16.43 9.52 -13.44
N LEU A 223 -15.51 9.04 -14.29
CA LEU A 223 -14.60 9.83 -15.10
C LEU A 223 -14.99 9.69 -16.57
N THR A 224 -15.17 10.81 -17.27
CA THR A 224 -15.54 10.83 -18.70
C THR A 224 -14.56 11.73 -19.46
N TRP A 225 -13.93 11.21 -20.50
CA TRP A 225 -13.00 11.95 -21.35
C TRP A 225 -13.67 12.42 -22.64
N ASP A 226 -13.24 13.55 -23.18
CA ASP A 226 -13.70 14.05 -24.49
C ASP A 226 -13.32 13.10 -25.62
N LYS A 227 -12.14 12.50 -25.52
CA LYS A 227 -11.64 11.48 -26.47
C LYS A 227 -11.33 10.20 -25.70
N LYS A 228 -11.46 9.05 -26.38
CA LYS A 228 -11.09 7.76 -25.77
C LYS A 228 -9.64 7.78 -25.30
N GLN A 229 -9.42 7.21 -24.12
CA GLN A 229 -8.11 7.00 -23.52
C GLN A 229 -7.80 5.52 -23.39
N THR A 230 -6.53 5.15 -23.50
CA THR A 230 -6.10 3.79 -23.20
C THR A 230 -5.73 3.71 -21.74
N VAL A 231 -6.53 3.00 -20.94
CA VAL A 231 -6.39 2.88 -19.48
C VAL A 231 -5.93 1.47 -19.10
N ARG A 232 -5.03 1.38 -18.12
CA ARG A 232 -4.40 0.12 -17.67
C ARG A 232 -4.55 -0.10 -16.17
N TYR A 233 -4.41 0.97 -15.40
CA TYR A 233 -4.44 0.92 -13.93
C TYR A 233 -5.38 2.00 -13.39
N VAL A 234 -5.98 1.70 -12.24
CA VAL A 234 -6.68 2.70 -11.41
C VAL A 234 -6.00 2.75 -10.06
N GLU A 235 -5.63 3.94 -9.63
CA GLU A 235 -5.14 4.20 -8.27
C GLU A 235 -6.23 4.90 -7.48
N LEU A 236 -6.47 4.43 -6.26
CA LEU A 236 -7.36 5.03 -5.28
C LEU A 236 -6.59 5.31 -4.01
N MET A 237 -6.90 6.43 -3.36
CA MET A 237 -6.40 6.76 -2.01
C MET A 237 -7.56 7.26 -1.15
N GLU A 238 -7.69 6.72 0.05
CA GLU A 238 -8.56 7.28 1.07
C GLU A 238 -7.87 8.45 1.78
N TYR A 239 -8.64 9.40 2.30
CA TYR A 239 -8.15 10.41 3.22
C TYR A 239 -7.84 9.76 4.57
N ILE A 240 -6.68 9.17 4.68
CA ILE A 240 -6.30 8.22 5.73
C ILE A 240 -6.23 8.83 7.12
N ALA A 241 -6.06 10.17 7.23
CA ALA A 241 -6.11 10.89 8.51
C ALA A 241 -7.46 10.75 9.26
N LYS A 242 -8.51 10.25 8.58
CA LYS A 242 -9.82 9.93 9.14
C LYS A 242 -10.10 8.42 9.18
N GLY A 243 -9.07 7.60 9.01
CA GLY A 243 -9.13 6.14 9.02
C GLY A 243 -9.47 5.53 7.66
N GLN A 244 -9.23 4.25 7.57
CA GLN A 244 -9.55 3.41 6.41
C GLN A 244 -11.02 2.94 6.50
N ARG A 245 -11.77 3.05 5.41
CA ARG A 245 -13.23 2.86 5.43
C ARG A 245 -13.79 1.94 4.36
N VAL A 246 -13.25 2.01 3.13
CA VAL A 246 -13.78 1.23 2.00
C VAL A 246 -13.60 -0.25 2.25
N ARG A 247 -14.72 -1.01 2.15
CA ARG A 247 -14.79 -2.46 2.33
C ARG A 247 -14.86 -3.20 1.02
N LYS A 248 -15.53 -2.60 0.04
CA LYS A 248 -15.79 -3.24 -1.24
C LYS A 248 -16.04 -2.22 -2.33
N PHE A 249 -15.39 -2.44 -3.47
CA PHE A 249 -15.62 -1.64 -4.67
C PHE A 249 -15.45 -2.50 -5.92
N HIS A 250 -15.79 -1.97 -7.08
CA HIS A 250 -15.37 -2.53 -8.37
C HIS A 250 -15.16 -1.43 -9.39
N ILE A 251 -14.53 -1.80 -10.50
CA ILE A 251 -14.22 -0.88 -11.58
C ILE A 251 -14.94 -1.33 -12.84
N GLU A 252 -15.52 -0.38 -13.56
CA GLU A 252 -16.15 -0.59 -14.84
C GLU A 252 -15.63 0.41 -15.87
N THR A 253 -15.62 0.00 -17.12
CA THR A 253 -15.24 0.85 -18.26
C THR A 253 -16.34 0.87 -19.31
N SER A 254 -16.40 1.96 -20.06
CA SER A 254 -17.32 2.12 -21.16
C SER A 254 -16.61 2.68 -22.39
N THR A 255 -16.94 2.16 -23.57
CA THR A 255 -16.42 2.65 -24.86
C THR A 255 -17.26 3.75 -25.44
N ASP A 256 -18.47 3.97 -24.96
CA ASP A 256 -19.47 4.91 -25.47
C ASP A 256 -20.07 5.85 -24.39
N GLY A 257 -19.78 5.58 -23.11
CA GLY A 257 -20.32 6.29 -21.96
C GLY A 257 -21.66 5.76 -21.46
N THR A 258 -22.24 4.73 -22.08
CA THR A 258 -23.56 4.20 -21.78
C THR A 258 -23.56 2.72 -21.38
N ALA A 259 -22.87 1.88 -22.14
CA ALA A 259 -22.71 0.46 -21.85
C ALA A 259 -21.44 0.22 -20.98
N TRP A 260 -21.60 -0.45 -19.86
CA TRP A 260 -20.55 -0.64 -18.87
C TRP A 260 -20.09 -2.09 -18.79
N THR A 261 -18.80 -2.30 -18.67
CA THR A 261 -18.19 -3.62 -18.53
C THR A 261 -17.28 -3.63 -17.30
N ARG A 262 -17.54 -4.56 -16.38
CA ARG A 262 -16.71 -4.76 -15.18
C ARG A 262 -15.32 -5.25 -15.57
N ARG A 263 -14.30 -4.67 -14.90
CA ARG A 263 -12.88 -5.00 -15.09
C ARG A 263 -12.27 -5.57 -13.81
N ALA A 264 -11.04 -6.09 -13.94
CA ALA A 264 -10.29 -6.66 -12.82
C ALA A 264 -11.10 -7.72 -12.04
N THR A 265 -11.89 -8.54 -12.72
CA THR A 265 -12.81 -9.51 -12.09
C THR A 265 -12.09 -10.65 -11.35
N ASN A 266 -10.81 -10.85 -11.61
CA ASN A 266 -9.92 -11.81 -10.92
C ASN A 266 -9.06 -11.16 -9.81
N VAL A 267 -9.33 -9.92 -9.44
CA VAL A 267 -8.70 -9.19 -8.34
C VAL A 267 -9.74 -8.91 -7.28
N GLU A 268 -9.42 -9.19 -6.02
CA GLU A 268 -10.26 -8.78 -4.91
C GLU A 268 -10.17 -7.25 -4.74
N THR A 269 -11.31 -6.58 -4.91
CA THR A 269 -11.43 -5.14 -4.76
C THR A 269 -12.18 -4.82 -3.46
N THR A 270 -11.52 -5.11 -2.33
CA THR A 270 -12.05 -4.99 -0.98
C THR A 270 -11.61 -3.69 -0.31
N THR A 271 -10.33 -3.55 0.02
CA THR A 271 -9.81 -2.38 0.74
C THR A 271 -9.09 -1.42 -0.18
N VAL A 272 -9.12 -0.13 0.17
CA VAL A 272 -8.34 0.93 -0.48
C VAL A 272 -7.18 1.37 0.42
N GLY A 273 -7.45 2.04 1.53
CA GLY A 273 -6.43 2.54 2.44
C GLY A 273 -5.64 3.72 1.89
N TYR A 274 -4.36 3.82 2.30
CA TYR A 274 -3.50 4.91 1.84
C TYR A 274 -3.27 4.89 0.32
N LYS A 275 -3.12 3.67 -0.27
CA LYS A 275 -2.97 3.52 -1.73
C LYS A 275 -3.42 2.14 -2.19
N ARG A 276 -4.28 2.11 -3.18
CA ARG A 276 -4.68 0.91 -3.91
C ARG A 276 -4.47 1.11 -5.40
N ILE A 277 -3.64 0.29 -6.03
CA ILE A 277 -3.46 0.26 -7.47
C ILE A 277 -4.06 -1.03 -8.01
N VAL A 278 -5.02 -0.91 -8.92
CA VAL A 278 -5.74 -2.04 -9.51
C VAL A 278 -5.39 -2.15 -10.99
N PRO A 279 -4.70 -3.21 -11.44
CA PRO A 279 -4.53 -3.50 -12.87
C PRO A 279 -5.86 -3.96 -13.47
N LEU A 280 -6.32 -3.31 -14.53
CA LEU A 280 -7.67 -3.51 -15.09
C LEU A 280 -7.83 -4.85 -15.81
N ASN A 281 -6.76 -5.43 -16.33
CA ASN A 281 -6.74 -6.70 -17.02
C ASN A 281 -6.33 -7.89 -16.14
N GLY A 282 -6.22 -7.65 -14.83
CA GLY A 282 -5.91 -8.67 -13.84
C GLY A 282 -4.45 -8.74 -13.41
N SER A 283 -4.15 -9.70 -12.55
CA SER A 283 -2.91 -9.75 -11.77
C SER A 283 -1.81 -10.67 -12.36
N THR A 284 -1.89 -11.07 -13.63
CA THR A 284 -0.83 -11.88 -14.24
C THR A 284 0.29 -11.00 -14.79
N SER A 285 1.53 -11.38 -14.58
CA SER A 285 2.71 -10.62 -15.03
C SER A 285 2.74 -10.36 -16.54
N SER A 286 2.18 -11.26 -17.35
CA SER A 286 2.10 -11.15 -18.80
C SER A 286 1.10 -10.11 -19.30
N SER A 287 0.10 -9.75 -18.50
CA SER A 287 -0.99 -8.85 -18.90
C SER A 287 -0.90 -7.43 -18.34
N TYR A 288 0.08 -7.13 -17.48
CA TYR A 288 0.22 -5.80 -16.87
C TYR A 288 0.41 -4.64 -17.86
N GLY A 289 0.81 -4.91 -19.08
CA GLY A 289 0.99 -3.90 -20.12
C GLY A 289 -0.24 -3.63 -21.01
N GLU A 290 -1.25 -4.52 -20.98
CA GLU A 290 -2.44 -4.39 -21.83
C GLU A 290 -3.41 -3.36 -21.26
N GLY A 291 -4.02 -2.56 -22.10
CA GLY A 291 -4.96 -1.50 -21.74
C GLY A 291 -6.30 -1.63 -22.47
N TYR A 292 -7.27 -0.87 -21.99
CA TYR A 292 -8.59 -0.75 -22.59
C TYR A 292 -8.77 0.66 -23.17
N ASN A 293 -9.22 0.74 -24.43
CA ASN A 293 -9.54 2.02 -25.07
C ASN A 293 -10.98 2.42 -24.74
N VAL A 294 -11.15 3.38 -23.83
CA VAL A 294 -12.43 3.72 -23.20
C VAL A 294 -12.78 5.20 -23.31
N LYS A 295 -14.08 5.50 -23.34
CA LYS A 295 -14.64 6.85 -23.28
C LYS A 295 -14.88 7.27 -21.83
N ALA A 296 -15.20 6.30 -20.95
CA ALA A 296 -15.47 6.55 -19.56
C ALA A 296 -15.03 5.37 -18.67
N LEU A 297 -14.75 5.68 -17.41
CA LEU A 297 -14.44 4.74 -16.34
C LEU A 297 -15.23 5.11 -15.10
N ARG A 298 -15.67 4.12 -14.33
CA ARG A 298 -16.24 4.37 -13.02
C ARG A 298 -15.70 3.42 -11.97
N VAL A 299 -15.54 3.95 -10.76
CA VAL A 299 -15.29 3.21 -9.55
C VAL A 299 -16.60 3.17 -8.77
N VAL A 300 -17.14 1.99 -8.56
CA VAL A 300 -18.37 1.78 -7.79
C VAL A 300 -17.97 1.32 -6.39
N ILE A 301 -18.12 2.20 -5.39
CA ILE A 301 -17.95 1.85 -3.99
C ILE A 301 -19.25 1.18 -3.56
N GLU A 302 -19.18 -0.14 -3.29
CA GLU A 302 -20.34 -0.95 -2.93
C GLU A 302 -20.62 -0.89 -1.43
N ASP A 303 -19.56 -0.79 -0.60
CA ASP A 303 -19.66 -0.75 0.86
C ASP A 303 -18.45 -0.07 1.52
N SER A 304 -18.70 0.58 2.64
CA SER A 304 -17.72 1.26 3.49
C SER A 304 -18.15 1.18 4.96
N LYS A 305 -17.19 1.22 5.88
CA LYS A 305 -17.44 1.26 7.35
C LYS A 305 -18.19 2.52 7.78
N ALA A 306 -17.99 3.61 7.08
CA ALA A 306 -18.65 4.91 7.26
C ALA A 306 -18.71 5.59 5.88
N CYS A 307 -19.15 6.86 5.81
CA CYS A 307 -19.08 7.62 4.56
C CYS A 307 -17.66 7.53 3.96
N PRO A 308 -17.51 7.13 2.69
CA PRO A 308 -16.20 7.07 2.05
C PRO A 308 -15.58 8.46 1.95
N LEU A 309 -14.26 8.53 2.11
CA LEU A 309 -13.45 9.74 1.99
C LEU A 309 -12.33 9.44 1.01
N ILE A 310 -12.48 9.85 -0.24
CA ILE A 310 -11.48 9.58 -1.28
C ILE A 310 -10.71 10.86 -1.57
N SER A 311 -9.40 10.84 -1.31
CA SER A 311 -8.50 11.97 -1.57
C SER A 311 -7.87 11.92 -2.95
N ARG A 312 -7.83 10.74 -3.60
CA ARG A 312 -7.27 10.62 -4.95
C ARG A 312 -7.92 9.50 -5.75
N VAL A 313 -8.18 9.81 -7.00
CA VAL A 313 -8.41 8.86 -8.09
C VAL A 313 -7.43 9.21 -9.20
N ALA A 314 -6.59 8.26 -9.58
CA ALA A 314 -5.72 8.39 -10.74
C ALA A 314 -5.94 7.24 -11.73
N VAL A 315 -5.73 7.50 -13.00
CA VAL A 315 -5.94 6.53 -14.09
C VAL A 315 -4.73 6.55 -15.01
N TYR A 316 -4.15 5.36 -15.25
CA TYR A 316 -2.94 5.21 -16.06
C TYR A 316 -3.12 4.28 -17.25
#